data_9897a63fde5fd9006f666710072a0429
#
_entry.id   9897a63fde5fd9006f666710072a0429
#
_cell.length_a   1.000
_cell.length_b   1.000
_cell.length_c   1.000
_cell.angle_alpha   90.00
_cell.angle_beta   90.00
_cell.angle_gamma   90.00
#
_symmetry.space_group_name_H-M   'P 1'
#
loop_
_entity.id
_entity.type
_entity.pdbx_description
1 polymer ?
#
loop_
_entity_poly.entity_id
_entity_poly.type
_entity_poly.pdbx_seq_one_letter_code
_entity_poly.pdbx_strand_id
1 'polypeptide(L)'
;MTRDQFANFLKELKDIKEKGQDIDAFVKVHEHENVYFYNDGCIKKILASEKNLILTTDLINAALNLVGSDRIENPKLVNPLIPGELGYRSVETDILLTNDREGISTRDRISIEVQHEHKSLFRERLILYVARLTSNMVKTGDIPQLDNLHVISLQFFDTFKKSQNYRHTVQLMNQEQQVYFDRQTVTLIEVEKFLRDAHKFASDNCRLAQWLRAIDTLNSESDFSEFENDPIFKVLRNEVKLSNFSARYLMTVDMSDVDKAIERYEGALQNSKEIAKRMLAKGVDISFISETTGLPEKEILKLK
;
A
#
# COMPACT_ATOMS: atom_id res chain seq x y z
N MET A 1 -14.31 10.19 -7.25
CA MET A 1 -13.36 11.35 -7.33
C MET A 1 -11.98 10.85 -7.70
N THR A 2 -11.25 11.59 -8.53
CA THR A 2 -9.81 11.41 -8.72
C THR A 2 -9.04 11.74 -7.43
N ARG A 3 -7.74 11.41 -7.38
CA ARG A 3 -6.87 11.72 -6.23
C ARG A 3 -6.92 13.21 -5.85
N ASP A 4 -6.78 14.08 -6.85
CA ASP A 4 -6.72 15.53 -6.62
C ASP A 4 -8.08 16.11 -6.20
N GLN A 5 -9.17 15.62 -6.79
CA GLN A 5 -10.54 15.99 -6.39
C GLN A 5 -10.80 15.60 -4.93
N PHE A 6 -10.41 14.40 -4.54
CA PHE A 6 -10.60 13.93 -3.17
C PHE A 6 -9.73 14.70 -2.17
N ALA A 7 -8.48 15.01 -2.53
CA ALA A 7 -7.62 15.84 -1.71
C ALA A 7 -8.20 17.25 -1.50
N ASN A 8 -8.75 17.87 -2.55
CA ASN A 8 -9.43 19.16 -2.44
C ASN A 8 -10.69 19.06 -1.57
N PHE A 9 -11.50 18.03 -1.74
CA PHE A 9 -12.67 17.76 -0.90
C PHE A 9 -12.29 17.67 0.59
N LEU A 10 -11.25 16.91 0.93
CA LEU A 10 -10.78 16.79 2.32
C LEU A 10 -10.26 18.12 2.88
N LYS A 11 -9.62 18.94 2.05
CA LYS A 11 -9.16 20.28 2.44
C LYS A 11 -10.36 21.19 2.72
N GLU A 12 -11.34 21.23 1.83
CA GLU A 12 -12.57 22.02 2.03
C GLU A 12 -13.33 21.59 3.29
N LEU A 13 -13.42 20.28 3.56
CA LEU A 13 -14.02 19.73 4.78
C LEU A 13 -13.31 20.26 6.04
N LYS A 14 -11.98 20.34 6.03
CA LYS A 14 -11.18 20.91 7.13
C LYS A 14 -11.45 22.40 7.30
N ASP A 15 -11.47 23.15 6.21
CA ASP A 15 -11.75 24.59 6.22
C ASP A 15 -13.15 24.91 6.77
N ILE A 16 -14.15 24.10 6.41
CA ILE A 16 -15.53 24.23 6.90
C ILE A 16 -15.58 24.01 8.41
N LYS A 17 -14.88 22.98 8.91
CA LYS A 17 -14.77 22.72 10.35
C LYS A 17 -14.11 23.88 11.11
N GLU A 18 -13.01 24.41 10.58
CA GLU A 18 -12.29 25.54 11.18
C GLU A 18 -13.15 26.80 11.27
N LYS A 19 -14.07 27.00 10.31
CA LYS A 19 -15.07 28.07 10.32
C LYS A 19 -16.26 27.81 11.23
N GLY A 20 -16.30 26.66 11.94
CA GLY A 20 -17.40 26.27 12.83
C GLY A 20 -18.69 25.91 12.09
N GLN A 21 -18.63 25.58 10.79
CA GLN A 21 -19.77 25.22 9.97
C GLN A 21 -20.08 23.72 10.08
N ASP A 22 -21.27 23.32 9.63
CA ASP A 22 -21.75 21.93 9.70
C ASP A 22 -21.06 21.05 8.64
N ILE A 23 -20.12 20.20 9.11
CA ILE A 23 -19.38 19.26 8.27
C ILE A 23 -20.25 18.11 7.76
N ASP A 24 -21.28 17.69 8.51
CA ASP A 24 -22.16 16.60 8.09
C ASP A 24 -23.06 17.07 6.95
N ALA A 25 -23.54 18.31 7.00
CA ALA A 25 -24.29 18.93 5.91
C ALA A 25 -23.43 19.02 4.63
N PHE A 26 -22.15 19.40 4.76
CA PHE A 26 -21.23 19.43 3.60
C PHE A 26 -21.05 18.06 2.98
N VAL A 27 -20.74 17.02 3.78
CA VAL A 27 -20.56 15.65 3.26
C VAL A 27 -21.85 15.14 2.61
N LYS A 28 -23.01 15.47 3.16
CA LYS A 28 -24.32 15.07 2.60
C LYS A 28 -24.57 15.62 1.20
N VAL A 29 -24.11 16.81 0.87
CA VAL A 29 -24.21 17.37 -0.50
C VAL A 29 -23.48 16.49 -1.51
N HIS A 30 -22.38 15.86 -1.09
CA HIS A 30 -21.52 15.00 -1.94
C HIS A 30 -21.82 13.50 -1.80
N GLU A 31 -22.89 13.09 -1.11
CA GLU A 31 -23.16 11.69 -0.74
C GLU A 31 -23.21 10.70 -1.92
N HIS A 32 -23.50 11.18 -3.13
CA HIS A 32 -23.57 10.38 -4.35
C HIS A 32 -22.22 10.18 -5.04
N GLU A 33 -21.22 10.98 -4.68
CA GLU A 33 -19.88 10.88 -5.25
C GLU A 33 -19.10 9.72 -4.64
N ASN A 34 -18.06 9.27 -5.35
CA ASN A 34 -17.19 8.20 -4.87
C ASN A 34 -15.98 8.80 -4.15
N VAL A 35 -15.55 8.19 -3.03
CA VAL A 35 -14.23 8.46 -2.47
C VAL A 35 -13.13 8.02 -3.44
N TYR A 36 -11.92 8.57 -3.29
CA TYR A 36 -10.76 8.01 -3.96
C TYR A 36 -10.38 6.69 -3.29
N PHE A 37 -10.61 5.56 -3.96
CA PHE A 37 -10.46 4.23 -3.39
C PHE A 37 -9.08 3.98 -2.79
N TYR A 38 -8.02 4.42 -3.47
CA TYR A 38 -6.65 4.17 -3.03
C TYR A 38 -6.14 5.11 -1.91
N ASN A 39 -7.00 5.96 -1.36
CA ASN A 39 -6.64 6.68 -0.15
C ASN A 39 -6.54 5.70 1.04
N ASP A 40 -5.48 5.81 1.86
CA ASP A 40 -5.18 4.86 2.95
C ASP A 40 -6.36 4.67 3.92
N GLY A 41 -7.04 5.75 4.30
CA GLY A 41 -8.24 5.67 5.14
C GLY A 41 -9.40 4.99 4.42
N CYS A 42 -9.63 5.35 3.15
CA CYS A 42 -10.75 4.80 2.38
C CYS A 42 -10.58 3.29 2.13
N ILE A 43 -9.40 2.86 1.68
CA ILE A 43 -9.13 1.44 1.43
C ILE A 43 -9.22 0.61 2.72
N LYS A 44 -8.68 1.13 3.85
CA LYS A 44 -8.81 0.48 5.16
C LYS A 44 -10.29 0.33 5.55
N LYS A 45 -11.08 1.40 5.44
CA LYS A 45 -12.51 1.35 5.79
C LYS A 45 -13.30 0.40 4.91
N ILE A 46 -12.99 0.31 3.62
CA ILE A 46 -13.68 -0.58 2.68
C ILE A 46 -13.23 -2.03 2.87
N LEU A 47 -11.93 -2.31 2.82
CA LEU A 47 -11.40 -3.66 2.80
C LEU A 47 -11.18 -4.27 4.19
N ALA A 48 -10.86 -3.46 5.22
CA ALA A 48 -10.71 -3.95 6.60
C ALA A 48 -12.07 -3.94 7.34
N SER A 49 -13.14 -4.38 6.70
CA SER A 49 -14.48 -4.45 7.26
C SER A 49 -15.05 -5.87 7.14
N GLU A 50 -15.54 -6.42 8.25
CA GLU A 50 -16.15 -7.77 8.26
C GLU A 50 -17.27 -7.91 7.23
N LYS A 51 -18.08 -6.86 7.01
CA LYS A 51 -19.16 -6.87 6.00
C LYS A 51 -18.66 -6.97 4.58
N ASN A 52 -17.41 -6.57 4.33
CA ASN A 52 -16.80 -6.45 3.00
C ASN A 52 -15.71 -7.51 2.77
N LEU A 53 -15.59 -8.53 3.62
CA LEU A 53 -14.59 -9.58 3.46
C LEU A 53 -14.64 -10.26 2.08
N ILE A 54 -15.82 -10.30 1.45
CA ILE A 54 -15.95 -10.79 0.07
C ILE A 54 -15.12 -9.99 -0.93
N LEU A 55 -15.06 -8.65 -0.80
CA LEU A 55 -14.23 -7.79 -1.62
C LEU A 55 -12.75 -8.07 -1.38
N THR A 56 -12.37 -8.12 -0.11
CA THR A 56 -10.98 -8.32 0.32
C THR A 56 -10.46 -9.69 -0.11
N THR A 57 -11.29 -10.73 0.05
CA THR A 57 -10.98 -12.09 -0.37
C THR A 57 -10.77 -12.19 -1.89
N ASP A 58 -11.65 -11.58 -2.67
CA ASP A 58 -11.54 -11.62 -4.13
C ASP A 58 -10.31 -10.83 -4.63
N LEU A 59 -10.03 -9.65 -4.03
CA LEU A 59 -8.84 -8.88 -4.33
C LEU A 59 -7.54 -9.65 -3.98
N ILE A 60 -7.47 -10.30 -2.81
CA ILE A 60 -6.32 -11.12 -2.42
C ILE A 60 -6.08 -12.24 -3.44
N ASN A 61 -7.12 -13.01 -3.77
CA ASN A 61 -7.02 -14.09 -4.74
C ASN A 61 -6.60 -13.58 -6.13
N ALA A 62 -7.10 -12.43 -6.55
CA ALA A 62 -6.70 -11.76 -7.79
C ALA A 62 -5.23 -11.32 -7.77
N ALA A 63 -4.80 -10.66 -6.69
CA ALA A 63 -3.44 -10.15 -6.53
C ALA A 63 -2.42 -11.28 -6.51
N LEU A 64 -2.68 -12.35 -5.77
CA LEU A 64 -1.82 -13.52 -5.63
C LEU A 64 -1.98 -14.52 -6.79
N ASN A 65 -2.98 -14.33 -7.67
CA ASN A 65 -3.33 -15.23 -8.77
C ASN A 65 -3.63 -16.66 -8.30
N LEU A 66 -4.37 -16.78 -7.19
CA LEU A 66 -4.71 -18.08 -6.62
C LEU A 66 -5.92 -18.69 -7.32
N VAL A 67 -5.84 -19.99 -7.60
CA VAL A 67 -6.89 -20.75 -8.30
C VAL A 67 -7.17 -22.09 -7.59
N GLY A 68 -8.35 -22.63 -7.79
CA GLY A 68 -8.73 -23.93 -7.23
C GLY A 68 -8.61 -23.97 -5.70
N SER A 69 -8.00 -25.04 -5.19
CA SER A 69 -7.78 -25.30 -3.75
C SER A 69 -6.84 -24.30 -3.07
N ASP A 70 -6.04 -23.56 -3.85
CA ASP A 70 -5.09 -22.59 -3.27
C ASP A 70 -5.74 -21.27 -2.91
N ARG A 71 -6.99 -21.04 -3.32
CA ARG A 71 -7.72 -19.81 -3.02
C ARG A 71 -7.88 -19.60 -1.50
N ILE A 72 -7.77 -18.34 -1.11
CA ILE A 72 -8.24 -17.88 0.19
C ILE A 72 -9.76 -17.87 0.16
N GLU A 73 -10.42 -18.45 1.18
CA GLU A 73 -11.89 -18.56 1.18
C GLU A 73 -12.53 -17.84 2.36
N ASN A 74 -12.00 -18.03 3.57
CA ASN A 74 -12.59 -17.52 4.80
C ASN A 74 -11.57 -16.75 5.66
N PRO A 75 -10.96 -15.66 5.14
CA PRO A 75 -9.99 -14.91 5.91
C PRO A 75 -10.68 -14.18 7.07
N LYS A 76 -9.91 -13.95 8.15
CA LYS A 76 -10.33 -13.19 9.32
C LYS A 76 -9.44 -11.97 9.45
N LEU A 77 -10.04 -10.82 9.70
CA LEU A 77 -9.30 -9.61 10.04
C LEU A 77 -8.62 -9.78 11.40
N VAL A 78 -7.39 -9.33 11.49
CA VAL A 78 -6.63 -9.31 12.75
C VAL A 78 -6.05 -7.90 12.99
N ASN A 79 -5.60 -7.65 14.22
CA ASN A 79 -5.03 -6.35 14.55
C ASN A 79 -3.78 -6.08 13.67
N PRO A 80 -3.76 -5.01 12.87
CA PRO A 80 -2.64 -4.68 11.99
C PRO A 80 -1.41 -4.17 12.75
N LEU A 81 -1.54 -3.79 14.03
CA LEU A 81 -0.42 -3.37 14.86
C LEU A 81 0.39 -4.57 15.32
N ILE A 82 1.64 -4.62 14.91
CA ILE A 82 2.62 -5.61 15.33
C ILE A 82 3.56 -4.95 16.32
N PRO A 83 3.46 -5.27 17.62
CA PRO A 83 4.30 -4.66 18.65
C PRO A 83 5.78 -4.90 18.38
N GLY A 84 6.59 -3.87 18.61
CA GLY A 84 8.04 -4.01 18.72
C GLY A 84 8.43 -4.57 20.09
N GLU A 85 9.58 -5.23 20.16
CA GLU A 85 10.22 -5.53 21.43
C GLU A 85 10.77 -4.26 22.08
N LEU A 86 11.17 -4.35 23.37
CA LEU A 86 11.71 -3.21 24.10
C LEU A 86 12.88 -2.56 23.34
N GLY A 87 12.75 -1.29 23.04
CA GLY A 87 13.74 -0.52 22.27
C GLY A 87 13.61 -0.65 20.74
N TYR A 88 12.69 -1.47 20.22
CA TYR A 88 12.44 -1.62 18.79
C TYR A 88 11.08 -1.04 18.39
N ARG A 89 11.03 -0.52 17.16
CA ARG A 89 9.82 0.10 16.61
C ARG A 89 8.73 -0.94 16.37
N SER A 90 7.48 -0.61 16.76
CA SER A 90 6.30 -1.33 16.31
C SER A 90 6.08 -1.09 14.81
N VAL A 91 5.43 -2.03 14.13
CA VAL A 91 5.03 -1.95 12.73
C VAL A 91 3.52 -2.01 12.68
N GLU A 92 2.92 -1.11 11.92
CA GLU A 92 1.49 -1.16 11.62
C GLU A 92 1.33 -1.33 10.11
N THR A 93 0.65 -2.40 9.72
CA THR A 93 0.28 -2.66 8.31
C THR A 93 -1.07 -2.00 8.02
N ASP A 94 -1.38 -1.77 6.73
CA ASP A 94 -2.67 -1.17 6.39
C ASP A 94 -3.81 -2.12 6.69
N ILE A 95 -3.71 -3.37 6.23
CA ILE A 95 -4.70 -4.42 6.48
C ILE A 95 -3.97 -5.73 6.75
N LEU A 96 -4.36 -6.43 7.80
CA LEU A 96 -3.81 -7.74 8.15
C LEU A 96 -4.93 -8.77 8.31
N LEU A 97 -4.75 -9.93 7.67
CA LEU A 97 -5.69 -11.04 7.73
C LEU A 97 -4.96 -12.36 8.01
N THR A 98 -5.71 -13.30 8.54
CA THR A 98 -5.31 -14.73 8.62
C THR A 98 -6.36 -15.59 7.97
N ASN A 99 -5.94 -16.72 7.38
CA ASN A 99 -6.83 -17.72 6.81
C ASN A 99 -6.38 -19.11 7.25
N ASP A 100 -7.27 -19.83 7.88
CA ASP A 100 -7.05 -21.22 8.29
C ASP A 100 -7.48 -22.13 7.12
N ARG A 101 -6.66 -23.13 6.78
CA ARG A 101 -6.99 -24.14 5.75
C ARG A 101 -7.35 -25.45 6.42
N GLU A 102 -8.43 -26.07 5.99
CA GLU A 102 -8.87 -27.35 6.52
C GLU A 102 -7.80 -28.44 6.25
N GLY A 103 -7.47 -29.20 7.29
CA GLY A 103 -6.46 -30.29 7.19
C GLY A 103 -5.01 -29.85 7.06
N ILE A 104 -4.69 -28.55 7.10
CA ILE A 104 -3.34 -28.00 7.01
C ILE A 104 -2.96 -27.32 8.32
N SER A 105 -1.80 -27.66 8.88
CA SER A 105 -1.33 -27.11 10.15
C SER A 105 -0.82 -25.67 10.06
N THR A 106 -0.46 -25.20 8.87
CA THR A 106 -0.04 -23.82 8.61
C THR A 106 -1.21 -23.00 8.10
N ARG A 107 -1.31 -21.74 8.56
CA ARG A 107 -2.29 -20.77 8.08
C ARG A 107 -1.67 -19.84 7.07
N ASP A 108 -2.50 -19.10 6.38
CA ASP A 108 -2.05 -17.96 5.59
C ASP A 108 -2.11 -16.68 6.45
N ARG A 109 -1.09 -15.84 6.36
CA ARG A 109 -1.07 -14.46 6.86
C ARG A 109 -0.94 -13.54 5.68
N ILE A 110 -1.87 -12.61 5.54
CA ILE A 110 -1.94 -11.73 4.38
C ILE A 110 -1.90 -10.28 4.86
N SER A 111 -0.91 -9.51 4.40
CA SER A 111 -0.83 -8.07 4.60
C SER A 111 -1.09 -7.36 3.28
N ILE A 112 -1.91 -6.32 3.29
CA ILE A 112 -2.13 -5.43 2.14
C ILE A 112 -1.64 -4.04 2.53
N GLU A 113 -0.80 -3.45 1.67
CA GLU A 113 -0.17 -2.15 1.83
C GLU A 113 -0.46 -1.26 0.62
N VAL A 114 -0.71 0.03 0.83
CA VAL A 114 -0.88 1.03 -0.23
C VAL A 114 0.28 2.01 -0.20
N GLN A 115 0.89 2.29 -1.33
CA GLN A 115 2.09 3.13 -1.42
C GLN A 115 1.95 4.13 -2.56
N HIS A 116 1.69 5.41 -2.24
CA HIS A 116 1.48 6.46 -3.24
C HIS A 116 2.76 7.04 -3.81
N GLU A 117 3.87 6.99 -3.05
CA GLU A 117 5.12 7.62 -3.45
C GLU A 117 6.30 6.67 -3.22
N HIS A 118 7.25 6.72 -4.16
CA HIS A 118 8.52 6.03 -4.00
C HIS A 118 9.40 6.80 -3.01
N LYS A 119 9.27 6.49 -1.72
CA LYS A 119 10.13 7.06 -0.67
C LYS A 119 11.47 6.32 -0.61
N SER A 120 12.52 7.02 -0.21
CA SER A 120 13.89 6.51 -0.20
C SER A 120 14.06 5.21 0.59
N LEU A 121 13.25 5.00 1.63
CA LEU A 121 13.30 3.82 2.52
C LEU A 121 12.15 2.84 2.29
N PHE A 122 11.50 2.88 1.12
CA PHE A 122 10.36 2.01 0.85
C PHE A 122 10.72 0.52 0.94
N ARG A 123 11.82 0.11 0.31
CA ARG A 123 12.24 -1.30 0.28
C ARG A 123 12.63 -1.79 1.68
N GLU A 124 13.37 -0.99 2.43
CA GLU A 124 13.76 -1.27 3.81
C GLU A 124 12.54 -1.40 4.72
N ARG A 125 11.54 -0.52 4.55
CA ARG A 125 10.28 -0.59 5.28
C ARG A 125 9.53 -1.88 4.97
N LEU A 126 9.42 -2.26 3.71
CA LEU A 126 8.73 -3.47 3.29
C LEU A 126 9.43 -4.73 3.85
N ILE A 127 10.76 -4.78 3.80
CA ILE A 127 11.55 -5.87 4.40
C ILE A 127 11.37 -5.90 5.92
N LEU A 128 11.33 -4.75 6.59
CA LEU A 128 11.05 -4.68 8.02
C LEU A 128 9.67 -5.25 8.36
N TYR A 129 8.64 -4.97 7.55
CA TYR A 129 7.30 -5.52 7.73
C TYR A 129 7.30 -7.04 7.59
N VAL A 130 7.91 -7.56 6.53
CA VAL A 130 8.09 -9.00 6.32
C VAL A 130 8.79 -9.65 7.50
N ALA A 131 9.91 -9.09 7.96
CA ALA A 131 10.68 -9.62 9.09
C ALA A 131 9.85 -9.64 10.39
N ARG A 132 9.10 -8.58 10.67
CA ARG A 132 8.24 -8.49 11.86
C ARG A 132 7.07 -9.45 11.82
N LEU A 133 6.38 -9.54 10.69
CA LEU A 133 5.29 -10.50 10.50
C LEU A 133 5.81 -11.93 10.68
N THR A 134 6.98 -12.24 10.14
CA THR A 134 7.60 -13.57 10.28
C THR A 134 8.02 -13.86 11.73
N SER A 135 8.69 -12.92 12.41
CA SER A 135 9.16 -13.12 13.77
C SER A 135 8.03 -13.35 14.78
N ASN A 136 6.83 -12.79 14.51
CA ASN A 136 5.67 -12.97 15.37
C ASN A 136 4.87 -14.27 15.11
N MET A 137 5.34 -15.14 14.21
CA MET A 137 4.66 -16.43 13.95
C MET A 137 5.00 -17.49 14.99
N VAL A 138 6.18 -17.40 15.61
CA VAL A 138 6.71 -18.42 16.53
C VAL A 138 6.98 -17.79 17.89
N LYS A 139 6.44 -18.38 18.93
CA LYS A 139 6.69 -17.97 20.32
C LYS A 139 7.86 -18.76 20.92
N THR A 140 8.41 -18.25 22.01
CA THR A 140 9.43 -18.97 22.78
C THR A 140 8.91 -20.34 23.23
N GLY A 141 9.66 -21.39 22.86
CA GLY A 141 9.30 -22.78 23.16
C GLY A 141 8.49 -23.52 22.11
N ASP A 142 8.00 -22.80 21.09
CA ASP A 142 7.29 -23.46 19.97
C ASP A 142 8.28 -24.11 18.97
N ILE A 143 7.80 -25.09 18.22
CA ILE A 143 8.49 -25.60 17.04
C ILE A 143 8.52 -24.47 16.00
N PRO A 144 9.66 -24.16 15.35
CA PRO A 144 9.78 -23.04 14.41
C PRO A 144 9.11 -23.35 13.06
N GLN A 145 7.84 -23.72 13.08
CA GLN A 145 7.02 -23.91 11.88
C GLN A 145 6.36 -22.59 11.51
N LEU A 146 6.82 -21.97 10.43
CA LEU A 146 6.25 -20.70 9.95
C LEU A 146 4.95 -20.93 9.18
N ASP A 147 4.03 -19.99 9.31
CA ASP A 147 2.84 -19.87 8.45
C ASP A 147 3.22 -19.40 7.03
N ASN A 148 2.29 -19.46 6.09
CA ASN A 148 2.46 -18.79 4.79
C ASN A 148 2.33 -17.27 5.00
N LEU A 149 3.24 -16.49 4.45
CA LEU A 149 3.19 -15.02 4.49
C LEU A 149 3.06 -14.44 3.09
N HIS A 150 2.00 -13.70 2.86
CA HIS A 150 1.74 -12.96 1.64
C HIS A 150 1.65 -11.47 1.94
N VAL A 151 2.61 -10.70 1.45
CA VAL A 151 2.56 -9.23 1.53
C VAL A 151 2.22 -8.70 0.14
N ILE A 152 1.08 -8.02 0.03
CA ILE A 152 0.58 -7.42 -1.20
C ILE A 152 0.79 -5.90 -1.09
N SER A 153 1.52 -5.30 -2.03
CA SER A 153 1.74 -3.86 -2.06
C SER A 153 1.18 -3.27 -3.35
N LEU A 154 0.17 -2.40 -3.21
CA LEU A 154 -0.39 -1.60 -4.28
C LEU A 154 0.44 -0.32 -4.41
N GLN A 155 1.12 -0.12 -5.54
CA GLN A 155 2.13 0.93 -5.73
C GLN A 155 1.76 1.90 -6.84
N PHE A 156 1.90 3.20 -6.56
CA PHE A 156 1.73 4.27 -7.54
C PHE A 156 3.08 4.79 -8.06
N PHE A 157 4.02 3.87 -8.24
CA PHE A 157 5.34 4.10 -8.83
C PHE A 157 5.93 2.80 -9.39
N ASP A 158 6.90 2.92 -10.28
CA ASP A 158 7.61 1.77 -10.85
C ASP A 158 8.78 1.35 -9.97
N THR A 159 8.65 0.22 -9.27
CA THR A 159 9.77 -0.44 -8.54
C THR A 159 10.73 -1.11 -9.54
N PHE A 160 10.18 -1.76 -10.56
CA PHE A 160 10.93 -2.46 -11.60
C PHE A 160 10.80 -1.74 -12.95
N LYS A 161 11.53 -0.62 -13.09
CA LYS A 161 11.46 0.28 -14.25
C LYS A 161 11.71 -0.39 -15.61
N LYS A 162 12.50 -1.48 -15.63
CA LYS A 162 12.83 -2.20 -16.88
C LYS A 162 11.81 -3.30 -17.23
N SER A 163 10.96 -3.69 -16.29
CA SER A 163 9.94 -4.70 -16.52
C SER A 163 8.73 -4.13 -17.24
N GLN A 164 8.17 -4.89 -18.17
CA GLN A 164 6.90 -4.58 -18.82
C GLN A 164 5.69 -5.05 -18.02
N ASN A 165 5.89 -5.88 -17.01
CA ASN A 165 4.81 -6.38 -16.16
C ASN A 165 4.45 -5.34 -15.10
N TYR A 166 3.18 -5.30 -14.71
CA TYR A 166 2.68 -4.47 -13.61
C TYR A 166 2.54 -5.26 -12.28
N ARG A 167 2.59 -6.61 -12.34
CA ARG A 167 2.60 -7.49 -11.16
C ARG A 167 3.92 -8.24 -11.07
N HIS A 168 4.53 -8.21 -9.88
CA HIS A 168 5.80 -8.86 -9.59
C HIS A 168 5.68 -9.66 -8.30
N THR A 169 6.15 -10.91 -8.32
CA THR A 169 6.31 -11.74 -7.12
C THR A 169 7.77 -11.81 -6.74
N VAL A 170 8.10 -11.39 -5.53
CA VAL A 170 9.44 -11.41 -4.97
C VAL A 170 9.51 -12.53 -3.93
N GLN A 171 10.51 -13.40 -4.07
CA GLN A 171 10.72 -14.56 -3.21
C GLN A 171 12.21 -14.75 -2.90
N LEU A 172 12.51 -15.50 -1.85
CA LEU A 172 13.88 -15.95 -1.53
C LEU A 172 14.30 -17.05 -2.50
N MET A 173 15.35 -16.79 -3.28
CA MET A 173 15.87 -17.70 -4.31
C MET A 173 17.38 -17.80 -4.24
N ASN A 174 17.94 -18.93 -4.71
CA ASN A 174 19.37 -19.05 -4.96
C ASN A 174 19.76 -18.42 -6.31
N GLN A 175 21.05 -18.50 -6.69
CA GLN A 175 21.58 -17.91 -7.93
C GLN A 175 21.06 -18.59 -9.19
N GLU A 176 20.56 -19.84 -9.11
CA GLU A 176 19.92 -20.57 -10.19
C GLU A 176 18.40 -20.33 -10.28
N GLN A 177 17.88 -19.33 -9.53
CA GLN A 177 16.46 -19.00 -9.45
C GLN A 177 15.56 -20.11 -8.88
N GLN A 178 16.13 -20.99 -8.08
CA GLN A 178 15.37 -21.98 -7.34
C GLN A 178 14.86 -21.35 -6.04
N VAL A 179 13.56 -21.49 -5.78
CA VAL A 179 12.93 -20.95 -4.57
C VAL A 179 13.48 -21.71 -3.35
N TYR A 180 14.09 -20.94 -2.43
CA TYR A 180 14.60 -21.48 -1.17
C TYR A 180 13.48 -21.69 -0.13
N PHE A 181 12.53 -20.76 -0.09
CA PHE A 181 11.40 -20.83 0.83
C PHE A 181 10.14 -20.28 0.15
N ASP A 182 9.20 -21.15 -0.15
CA ASP A 182 8.01 -20.88 -0.98
C ASP A 182 6.84 -20.25 -0.19
N ARG A 183 6.86 -20.35 1.15
CA ARG A 183 5.80 -19.85 2.02
C ARG A 183 5.91 -18.35 2.37
N GLN A 184 6.85 -17.63 1.77
CA GLN A 184 7.01 -16.18 1.95
C GLN A 184 7.07 -15.48 0.60
N THR A 185 6.07 -14.66 0.32
CA THR A 185 5.96 -13.92 -0.95
C THR A 185 5.67 -12.46 -0.71
N VAL A 186 6.25 -11.59 -1.53
CA VAL A 186 5.91 -10.18 -1.62
C VAL A 186 5.42 -9.93 -3.04
N THR A 187 4.15 -9.59 -3.18
CA THR A 187 3.52 -9.26 -4.47
C THR A 187 3.42 -7.76 -4.62
N LEU A 188 4.16 -7.21 -5.56
CA LEU A 188 4.15 -5.78 -5.89
C LEU A 188 3.27 -5.56 -7.11
N ILE A 189 2.27 -4.69 -6.98
CA ILE A 189 1.33 -4.33 -8.03
C ILE A 189 1.55 -2.86 -8.36
N GLU A 190 2.19 -2.58 -9.50
CA GLU A 190 2.49 -1.24 -9.98
C GLU A 190 1.26 -0.65 -10.68
N VAL A 191 0.32 -0.16 -9.88
CA VAL A 191 -1.00 0.35 -10.31
C VAL A 191 -0.83 1.48 -11.32
N GLU A 192 0.06 2.44 -11.05
CA GLU A 192 0.31 3.56 -11.96
C GLU A 192 0.83 3.08 -13.33
N LYS A 193 1.70 2.06 -13.36
CA LYS A 193 2.17 1.46 -14.62
C LYS A 193 1.02 0.85 -15.40
N PHE A 194 0.13 0.10 -14.73
CA PHE A 194 -1.05 -0.47 -15.36
C PHE A 194 -1.94 0.61 -15.98
N LEU A 195 -2.24 1.66 -15.25
CA LEU A 195 -3.12 2.74 -15.71
C LEU A 195 -2.46 3.58 -16.82
N ARG A 196 -1.19 3.94 -16.66
CA ARG A 196 -0.43 4.71 -17.67
C ARG A 196 -0.31 3.96 -19.00
N ASP A 197 -0.05 2.66 -18.92
CA ASP A 197 0.16 1.80 -20.07
C ASP A 197 -1.11 0.99 -20.43
N ALA A 198 -2.30 1.48 -20.11
CA ALA A 198 -3.59 0.77 -20.24
C ALA A 198 -3.82 0.11 -21.61
N HIS A 199 -3.32 0.74 -22.70
CA HIS A 199 -3.41 0.19 -24.05
C HIS A 199 -2.67 -1.15 -24.21
N LYS A 200 -1.57 -1.36 -23.47
CA LYS A 200 -0.82 -2.65 -23.49
C LYS A 200 -1.55 -3.74 -22.74
N PHE A 201 -2.35 -3.38 -21.75
CA PHE A 201 -3.08 -4.30 -20.89
C PHE A 201 -4.58 -4.39 -21.23
N ALA A 202 -5.00 -3.80 -22.34
CA ALA A 202 -6.41 -3.79 -22.76
C ALA A 202 -6.99 -5.21 -22.97
N SER A 203 -6.17 -6.17 -23.40
CA SER A 203 -6.56 -7.57 -23.58
C SER A 203 -6.34 -8.45 -22.34
N ASP A 204 -5.77 -7.90 -21.26
CA ASP A 204 -5.57 -8.63 -20.01
C ASP A 204 -6.90 -8.74 -19.26
N ASN A 205 -7.50 -9.93 -19.30
CA ASN A 205 -8.76 -10.24 -18.65
C ASN A 205 -8.59 -11.00 -17.33
N CYS A 206 -7.38 -11.04 -16.77
CA CYS A 206 -7.18 -11.64 -15.45
C CYS A 206 -7.97 -10.85 -14.39
N ARG A 207 -8.31 -11.51 -13.28
CA ARG A 207 -9.12 -10.90 -12.22
C ARG A 207 -8.50 -9.63 -11.64
N LEU A 208 -7.18 -9.58 -11.51
CA LEU A 208 -6.47 -8.38 -11.05
C LEU A 208 -6.62 -7.21 -12.02
N ALA A 209 -6.50 -7.45 -13.34
CA ALA A 209 -6.70 -6.40 -14.33
C ALA A 209 -8.14 -5.85 -14.30
N GLN A 210 -9.14 -6.70 -14.10
CA GLN A 210 -10.53 -6.29 -13.90
C GLN A 210 -10.66 -5.40 -12.65
N TRP A 211 -10.04 -5.77 -11.53
CA TRP A 211 -10.03 -4.96 -10.31
C TRP A 211 -9.44 -3.56 -10.55
N LEU A 212 -8.27 -3.49 -11.19
CA LEU A 212 -7.59 -2.22 -11.44
C LEU A 212 -8.42 -1.31 -12.36
N ARG A 213 -9.05 -1.86 -13.42
CA ARG A 213 -9.96 -1.11 -14.28
C ARG A 213 -11.24 -0.67 -13.56
N ALA A 214 -11.86 -1.56 -12.78
CA ALA A 214 -13.07 -1.22 -12.04
C ALA A 214 -12.83 -0.08 -11.05
N ILE A 215 -11.71 -0.11 -10.32
CA ILE A 215 -11.34 0.97 -9.40
C ILE A 215 -11.06 2.28 -10.15
N ASP A 216 -10.35 2.22 -11.27
CA ASP A 216 -10.05 3.40 -12.09
C ASP A 216 -11.35 4.05 -12.61
N THR A 217 -12.28 3.23 -13.10
CA THR A 217 -13.61 3.67 -13.53
C THR A 217 -14.39 4.34 -12.38
N LEU A 218 -14.34 3.78 -11.17
CA LEU A 218 -15.01 4.37 -10.00
C LEU A 218 -14.34 5.66 -9.52
N ASN A 219 -13.00 5.75 -9.58
CA ASN A 219 -12.26 6.95 -9.22
C ASN A 219 -12.45 8.10 -10.23
N SER A 220 -12.58 7.77 -11.51
CA SER A 220 -12.83 8.76 -12.58
C SER A 220 -14.31 9.05 -12.81
N GLU A 221 -15.20 8.31 -12.14
CA GLU A 221 -16.66 8.37 -12.32
C GLU A 221 -17.09 8.15 -13.77
N SER A 222 -16.34 7.29 -14.47
CA SER A 222 -16.61 6.90 -15.87
C SER A 222 -17.70 5.82 -15.97
N ASP A 223 -18.01 5.38 -17.18
CA ASP A 223 -19.00 4.35 -17.43
C ASP A 223 -18.59 3.01 -16.78
N PHE A 224 -19.40 2.52 -15.86
CA PHE A 224 -19.18 1.29 -15.11
C PHE A 224 -19.89 0.06 -15.70
N SER A 225 -20.47 0.17 -16.88
CA SER A 225 -21.31 -0.87 -17.50
C SER A 225 -20.59 -2.22 -17.67
N GLU A 226 -19.28 -2.22 -17.95
CA GLU A 226 -18.44 -3.44 -18.05
C GLU A 226 -18.52 -4.30 -16.78
N PHE A 227 -18.69 -3.69 -15.62
CA PHE A 227 -18.62 -4.35 -14.30
C PHE A 227 -19.99 -4.56 -13.64
N GLU A 228 -21.05 -4.03 -14.23
CA GLU A 228 -22.40 -4.04 -13.62
C GLU A 228 -22.99 -5.43 -13.36
N ASN A 229 -22.54 -6.45 -14.08
CA ASN A 229 -23.04 -7.81 -13.90
C ASN A 229 -22.19 -8.63 -12.88
N ASP A 230 -21.05 -8.13 -12.46
CA ASP A 230 -20.20 -8.81 -11.49
C ASP A 230 -20.66 -8.51 -10.07
N PRO A 231 -21.00 -9.53 -9.25
CA PRO A 231 -21.50 -9.31 -7.89
C PRO A 231 -20.49 -8.64 -6.97
N ILE A 232 -19.18 -8.88 -7.15
CA ILE A 232 -18.11 -8.28 -6.35
C ILE A 232 -18.02 -6.79 -6.67
N PHE A 233 -18.00 -6.44 -7.95
CA PHE A 233 -17.89 -5.03 -8.36
C PHE A 233 -19.16 -4.23 -8.08
N LYS A 234 -20.35 -4.87 -8.04
CA LYS A 234 -21.57 -4.23 -7.51
C LYS A 234 -21.41 -3.81 -6.05
N VAL A 235 -20.88 -4.70 -5.22
CA VAL A 235 -20.61 -4.37 -3.82
C VAL A 235 -19.58 -3.25 -3.73
N LEU A 236 -18.49 -3.33 -4.48
CA LEU A 236 -17.46 -2.29 -4.51
C LEU A 236 -18.04 -0.92 -4.88
N ARG A 237 -18.85 -0.84 -5.95
CA ARG A 237 -19.52 0.39 -6.40
C ARG A 237 -20.36 1.05 -5.30
N ASN A 238 -21.02 0.22 -4.49
CA ASN A 238 -21.81 0.72 -3.37
C ASN A 238 -20.93 1.20 -2.21
N GLU A 239 -19.87 0.47 -1.89
CA GLU A 239 -19.03 0.75 -0.72
C GLU A 239 -18.13 2.00 -0.90
N VAL A 240 -17.80 2.38 -2.14
CA VAL A 240 -17.00 3.59 -2.41
C VAL A 240 -17.80 4.90 -2.31
N LYS A 241 -19.12 4.85 -2.13
CA LYS A 241 -19.95 6.07 -2.00
C LYS A 241 -19.62 6.84 -0.73
N LEU A 242 -19.51 8.17 -0.86
CA LEU A 242 -19.29 9.08 0.28
C LEU A 242 -20.33 8.91 1.38
N SER A 243 -21.57 8.53 1.03
CA SER A 243 -22.63 8.21 2.00
C SER A 243 -22.25 7.14 3.02
N ASN A 244 -21.26 6.30 2.74
CA ASN A 244 -20.73 5.28 3.66
C ASN A 244 -19.66 5.82 4.62
N PHE A 245 -19.29 7.11 4.51
CA PHE A 245 -18.22 7.72 5.27
C PHE A 245 -18.80 8.90 6.09
N SER A 246 -18.71 8.82 7.43
CA SER A 246 -19.08 9.97 8.25
C SER A 246 -18.06 11.11 8.08
N ALA A 247 -18.53 12.36 8.19
CA ALA A 247 -17.65 13.53 8.16
C ALA A 247 -16.53 13.42 9.20
N ARG A 248 -16.85 12.92 10.40
CA ARG A 248 -15.87 12.68 11.46
C ARG A 248 -14.78 11.70 11.05
N TYR A 249 -15.12 10.61 10.33
CA TYR A 249 -14.13 9.66 9.82
C TYR A 249 -13.24 10.31 8.75
N LEU A 250 -13.85 11.02 7.80
CA LEU A 250 -13.11 11.71 6.72
C LEU A 250 -12.12 12.73 7.27
N MET A 251 -12.42 13.35 8.42
CA MET A 251 -11.49 14.24 9.12
C MET A 251 -10.27 13.53 9.71
N THR A 252 -10.30 12.20 9.89
CA THR A 252 -9.16 11.40 10.38
C THR A 252 -8.33 10.80 9.26
N VAL A 253 -8.77 10.95 8.02
CA VAL A 253 -8.05 10.46 6.83
C VAL A 253 -6.84 11.35 6.60
N ASP A 254 -5.67 10.91 7.07
CA ASP A 254 -4.41 11.66 7.00
C ASP A 254 -3.23 10.69 6.81
N MET A 255 -2.05 11.25 6.57
CA MET A 255 -0.80 10.49 6.44
C MET A 255 -0.44 9.78 7.74
N SER A 256 0.10 8.57 7.65
CA SER A 256 0.60 7.84 8.81
C SER A 256 1.79 8.56 9.46
N ASP A 257 2.04 8.33 10.76
CA ASP A 257 3.22 8.89 11.45
C ASP A 257 4.54 8.39 10.85
N VAL A 258 4.52 7.19 10.28
CA VAL A 258 5.68 6.63 9.55
C VAL A 258 5.96 7.44 8.29
N ASP A 259 4.92 7.78 7.53
CA ASP A 259 5.07 8.58 6.32
C ASP A 259 5.57 9.98 6.63
N LYS A 260 5.04 10.62 7.67
CA LYS A 260 5.54 11.91 8.19
C LYS A 260 7.02 11.85 8.64
N ALA A 261 7.43 10.74 9.27
CA ALA A 261 8.83 10.55 9.68
C ALA A 261 9.75 10.36 8.48
N ILE A 262 9.30 9.60 7.45
CA ILE A 262 10.05 9.40 6.20
C ILE A 262 10.17 10.71 5.44
N GLU A 263 9.12 11.51 5.32
CA GLU A 263 9.17 12.83 4.67
C GLU A 263 10.17 13.76 5.35
N ARG A 264 10.18 13.80 6.69
CA ARG A 264 11.19 14.58 7.42
C ARG A 264 12.61 14.10 7.13
N TYR A 265 12.82 12.78 7.08
CA TYR A 265 14.12 12.19 6.74
C TYR A 265 14.53 12.55 5.31
N GLU A 266 13.63 12.42 4.34
CA GLU A 266 13.88 12.76 2.93
C GLU A 266 14.17 14.26 2.74
N GLY A 267 13.40 15.11 3.42
CA GLY A 267 13.63 16.55 3.44
C GLY A 267 15.01 16.91 4.00
N ALA A 268 15.42 16.27 5.10
CA ALA A 268 16.74 16.46 5.68
C ALA A 268 17.86 15.96 4.76
N LEU A 269 17.68 14.80 4.12
CA LEU A 269 18.63 14.23 3.17
C LEU A 269 18.79 15.13 1.92
N GLN A 270 17.67 15.63 1.39
CA GLN A 270 17.69 16.54 0.24
C GLN A 270 18.43 17.85 0.58
N ASN A 271 18.16 18.43 1.74
CA ASN A 271 18.87 19.61 2.21
C ASN A 271 20.38 19.36 2.35
N SER A 272 20.78 18.22 2.93
CA SER A 272 22.19 17.80 3.02
C SER A 272 22.84 17.70 1.63
N LYS A 273 22.14 17.14 0.62
CA LYS A 273 22.62 17.06 -0.77
C LYS A 273 22.78 18.44 -1.40
N GLU A 274 21.86 19.35 -1.16
CA GLU A 274 21.96 20.73 -1.69
C GLU A 274 23.11 21.50 -1.06
N ILE A 275 23.32 21.36 0.25
CA ILE A 275 24.45 21.94 0.97
C ILE A 275 25.76 21.38 0.37
N ALA A 276 25.86 20.05 0.22
CA ALA A 276 27.03 19.40 -0.37
C ALA A 276 27.35 19.93 -1.78
N LYS A 277 26.33 20.08 -2.65
CA LYS A 277 26.49 20.67 -3.99
C LYS A 277 27.06 22.09 -3.94
N ARG A 278 26.52 22.94 -3.08
CA ARG A 278 27.00 24.33 -2.90
C ARG A 278 28.44 24.38 -2.39
N MET A 279 28.83 23.48 -1.49
CA MET A 279 30.19 23.37 -0.95
C MET A 279 31.16 22.83 -2.01
N LEU A 280 30.77 21.81 -2.80
CA LEU A 280 31.55 21.33 -3.95
C LEU A 280 31.81 22.44 -4.99
N ALA A 281 30.78 23.24 -5.32
CA ALA A 281 30.93 24.38 -6.25
C ALA A 281 31.89 25.45 -5.74
N LYS A 282 32.15 25.52 -4.43
CA LYS A 282 33.11 26.41 -3.79
C LYS A 282 34.49 25.77 -3.60
N GLY A 283 34.69 24.54 -4.07
CA GLY A 283 35.98 23.85 -3.97
C GLY A 283 36.30 23.32 -2.54
N VAL A 284 35.31 23.18 -1.70
CA VAL A 284 35.50 22.63 -0.34
C VAL A 284 35.89 21.15 -0.42
N ASP A 285 36.77 20.72 0.46
CA ASP A 285 37.23 19.33 0.53
C ASP A 285 36.09 18.32 0.83
N ILE A 286 36.15 17.16 0.17
CA ILE A 286 35.08 16.14 0.23
C ILE A 286 34.93 15.58 1.65
N SER A 287 36.04 15.36 2.37
CA SER A 287 36.02 14.87 3.76
C SER A 287 35.29 15.87 4.68
N PHE A 288 35.60 17.17 4.53
CA PHE A 288 34.90 18.21 5.28
C PHE A 288 33.42 18.33 4.93
N ILE A 289 33.07 18.15 3.65
CA ILE A 289 31.66 18.10 3.23
C ILE A 289 30.95 16.91 3.87
N SER A 290 31.58 15.74 3.91
CA SER A 290 31.04 14.53 4.53
C SER A 290 30.79 14.74 6.03
N GLU A 291 31.75 15.31 6.75
CA GLU A 291 31.60 15.63 8.19
C GLU A 291 30.47 16.63 8.44
N THR A 292 30.36 17.67 7.60
CA THR A 292 29.37 18.74 7.75
C THR A 292 27.95 18.29 7.41
N THR A 293 27.78 17.46 6.37
CA THR A 293 26.45 17.09 5.84
C THR A 293 25.97 15.72 6.30
N GLY A 294 26.85 14.89 6.86
CA GLY A 294 26.58 13.52 7.21
C GLY A 294 26.44 12.58 6.00
N LEU A 295 26.70 13.06 4.78
CA LEU A 295 26.65 12.24 3.57
C LEU A 295 27.96 11.46 3.40
N PRO A 296 27.90 10.17 3.01
CA PRO A 296 29.10 9.41 2.66
C PRO A 296 29.86 10.08 1.48
N GLU A 297 31.18 10.08 1.53
CA GLU A 297 32.02 10.65 0.45
C GLU A 297 31.66 10.12 -0.94
N LYS A 298 31.32 8.82 -1.04
CA LYS A 298 30.87 8.17 -2.28
C LYS A 298 29.59 8.79 -2.85
N GLU A 299 28.69 9.26 -2.00
CA GLU A 299 27.47 9.95 -2.42
C GLU A 299 27.77 11.39 -2.83
N ILE A 300 28.67 12.08 -2.12
CA ILE A 300 29.12 13.43 -2.45
C ILE A 300 29.80 13.45 -3.83
N LEU A 301 30.63 12.45 -4.13
CA LEU A 301 31.29 12.32 -5.44
C LEU A 301 30.29 12.20 -6.61
N LYS A 302 29.10 11.63 -6.41
CA LYS A 302 28.05 11.55 -7.41
C LYS A 302 27.28 12.86 -7.63
N LEU A 303 27.51 13.87 -6.79
CA LEU A 303 26.87 15.18 -6.89
C LEU A 303 27.69 16.18 -7.72
N LYS A 304 28.93 15.82 -8.09
CA LYS A 304 29.75 16.58 -9.03
C LYS A 304 29.16 16.51 -10.43
#